data_2b3634cbd0687fc69db9db74b818b743
#
_entry.id   2b3634cbd0687fc69db9db74b818b743
#
_cell.length_a   1.000
_cell.length_b   1.000
_cell.length_c   1.000
_cell.angle_alpha   90.00
_cell.angle_beta   90.00
_cell.angle_gamma   90.00
#
_symmetry.space_group_name_H-M   'P 1'
#
loop_
_entity.id
_entity.type
_entity.pdbx_description
1 polymer ?
#
loop_
_entity_poly.entity_id
_entity_poly.type
_entity_poly.pdbx_seq_one_letter_code
_entity_poly.pdbx_strand_id
1 'polypeptide(L)'
;MAAIGDYGAKAVWPAGFQIYQRGAAADGVFIVLEGHVVLRNKIKVGRGFVPVIATSGQTFGSEGLSSGARYATDANASEETTTLFLSGQQFRAFVRERAAQTIPLLSQIMSERAFLLEKLHELAALNVDQRLISTLSHLSSDRTFTTPDGRLKLENNHHRLLCEMVGATRESIALALSRLVSAGIAERKGMTFLIQPNSLANTLGDYTTGEVGIPVAREMTIT
;
A
#
# COMPACT_ATOMS: atom_id res chain seq x y z
N MET A 1 -1.90 -6.19 19.71
CA MET A 1 -0.66 -6.72 19.06
C MET A 1 0.10 -7.70 19.94
N ALA A 2 0.26 -7.48 21.24
CA ALA A 2 1.00 -8.44 22.13
C ALA A 2 0.51 -9.88 22.05
N ALA A 3 -0.81 -10.11 22.01
CA ALA A 3 -1.37 -11.47 22.01
C ALA A 3 -1.11 -12.28 20.72
N ILE A 4 -0.95 -11.67 19.57
CA ILE A 4 -0.68 -12.38 18.30
C ILE A 4 0.81 -12.71 18.15
N GLY A 5 1.68 -11.95 18.80
CA GLY A 5 3.11 -12.18 18.81
C GLY A 5 3.53 -13.53 19.39
N ASP A 6 2.71 -14.11 20.28
CA ASP A 6 2.97 -15.39 20.91
C ASP A 6 2.73 -16.59 19.98
N TYR A 7 2.02 -16.38 18.87
CA TYR A 7 1.65 -17.42 17.89
C TYR A 7 2.56 -17.48 16.67
N GLY A 8 3.36 -16.46 16.42
CA GLY A 8 4.17 -16.34 15.21
C GLY A 8 5.67 -16.23 15.45
N ALA A 9 6.41 -16.27 14.36
CA ALA A 9 7.85 -16.04 14.34
C ALA A 9 8.18 -14.62 13.87
N LYS A 10 8.98 -13.88 14.63
CA LYS A 10 9.50 -12.58 14.21
C LYS A 10 10.74 -12.75 13.32
N ALA A 11 10.84 -11.94 12.29
CA ALA A 11 12.00 -11.87 11.42
C ALA A 11 12.33 -10.41 11.10
N VAL A 12 13.62 -10.09 11.01
CA VAL A 12 14.14 -8.80 10.59
C VAL A 12 14.74 -8.96 9.19
N TRP A 13 14.35 -8.10 8.28
CA TRP A 13 14.74 -8.13 6.88
C TRP A 13 15.54 -6.86 6.55
N PRO A 14 16.75 -6.97 5.99
CA PRO A 14 17.48 -5.78 5.55
C PRO A 14 16.80 -5.11 4.35
N ALA A 15 17.08 -3.84 4.14
CA ALA A 15 16.59 -3.09 2.99
C ALA A 15 16.88 -3.80 1.67
N GLY A 16 15.88 -3.89 0.80
CA GLY A 16 15.95 -4.57 -0.50
C GLY A 16 15.82 -6.09 -0.46
N PHE A 17 15.72 -6.72 0.72
CA PHE A 17 15.59 -8.17 0.83
C PHE A 17 14.24 -8.66 0.30
N GLN A 18 14.28 -9.76 -0.47
CA GLN A 18 13.08 -10.42 -0.97
C GLN A 18 12.55 -11.42 0.06
N ILE A 19 11.41 -11.11 0.68
CA ILE A 19 10.77 -11.93 1.73
C ILE A 19 10.19 -13.20 1.10
N TYR A 20 9.45 -13.04 -0.01
CA TYR A 20 8.98 -14.16 -0.82
C TYR A 20 8.86 -13.75 -2.30
N GLN A 21 8.76 -14.74 -3.16
CA GLN A 21 8.65 -14.58 -4.61
C GLN A 21 7.25 -14.99 -5.08
N ARG A 22 6.73 -14.26 -6.07
CA ARG A 22 5.51 -14.64 -6.80
C ARG A 22 5.58 -16.08 -7.31
N GLY A 23 4.50 -16.83 -7.09
CA GLY A 23 4.38 -18.23 -7.49
C GLY A 23 5.01 -19.23 -6.53
N ALA A 24 5.77 -18.80 -5.52
CA ALA A 24 6.18 -19.66 -4.42
C ALA A 24 4.97 -20.15 -3.61
N ALA A 25 5.09 -21.32 -2.96
CA ALA A 25 4.07 -21.83 -2.06
C ALA A 25 3.82 -20.83 -0.94
N ALA A 26 2.55 -20.55 -0.66
CA ALA A 26 2.15 -19.63 0.38
C ALA A 26 1.66 -20.45 1.60
N ASP A 27 2.42 -20.38 2.70
CA ASP A 27 2.21 -21.24 3.87
C ASP A 27 1.63 -20.51 5.08
N GLY A 28 1.41 -19.19 5.00
CA GLY A 28 0.92 -18.37 6.10
C GLY A 28 0.77 -16.91 5.72
N VAL A 29 0.54 -16.07 6.72
CA VAL A 29 0.34 -14.62 6.60
C VAL A 29 1.43 -13.88 7.36
N PHE A 30 1.84 -12.75 6.83
CA PHE A 30 2.77 -11.83 7.47
C PHE A 30 2.04 -10.61 8.01
N ILE A 31 2.58 -10.05 9.10
CA ILE A 31 2.18 -8.75 9.65
C ILE A 31 3.44 -7.90 9.72
N VAL A 32 3.40 -6.70 9.20
CA VAL A 32 4.50 -5.72 9.37
C VAL A 32 4.43 -5.18 10.79
N LEU A 33 5.53 -5.31 11.55
CA LEU A 33 5.66 -4.72 12.88
C LEU A 33 6.32 -3.35 12.79
N GLU A 34 7.39 -3.24 11.98
CA GLU A 34 8.16 -2.02 11.74
C GLU A 34 8.65 -2.02 10.29
N GLY A 35 8.78 -0.83 9.68
CA GLY A 35 9.23 -0.67 8.31
C GLY A 35 8.11 -0.88 7.27
N HIS A 36 8.51 -1.16 6.02
CA HIS A 36 7.59 -1.23 4.87
C HIS A 36 7.93 -2.39 3.94
N VAL A 37 6.89 -3.06 3.44
CA VAL A 37 7.00 -4.12 2.45
C VAL A 37 6.32 -3.70 1.16
N VAL A 38 7.07 -3.67 0.06
CA VAL A 38 6.57 -3.39 -1.28
C VAL A 38 6.13 -4.70 -1.93
N LEU A 39 4.84 -4.84 -2.21
CA LEU A 39 4.28 -5.94 -2.99
C LEU A 39 4.35 -5.58 -4.47
N ARG A 40 5.09 -6.35 -5.27
CA ARG A 40 5.39 -6.01 -6.66
C ARG A 40 5.06 -7.15 -7.61
N ASN A 41 4.46 -6.81 -8.75
CA ASN A 41 4.35 -7.69 -9.91
C ASN A 41 5.29 -7.23 -11.02
N LYS A 42 6.18 -8.11 -11.47
CA LYS A 42 6.97 -7.89 -12.68
C LYS A 42 6.10 -8.15 -13.91
N ILE A 43 5.89 -7.14 -14.75
CA ILE A 43 5.08 -7.27 -15.99
C ILE A 43 5.97 -7.62 -17.17
N LYS A 44 7.10 -6.90 -17.33
CA LYS A 44 8.14 -7.11 -18.36
C LYS A 44 9.49 -6.65 -17.81
N VAL A 45 10.58 -6.95 -18.54
CA VAL A 45 11.90 -6.42 -18.17
C VAL A 45 11.85 -4.91 -18.01
N GLY A 46 12.24 -4.42 -16.84
CA GLY A 46 12.24 -2.99 -16.49
C GLY A 46 10.88 -2.37 -16.15
N ARG A 47 9.78 -3.12 -16.22
CA ARG A 47 8.42 -2.65 -15.85
C ARG A 47 7.85 -3.52 -14.73
N GLY A 48 7.39 -2.86 -13.69
CA GLY A 48 6.68 -3.48 -12.56
C GLY A 48 5.37 -2.76 -12.29
N PHE A 49 4.54 -3.38 -11.48
CA PHE A 49 3.34 -2.80 -10.89
C PHE A 49 3.36 -3.07 -9.41
N VAL A 50 3.17 -2.05 -8.60
CA VAL A 50 3.09 -2.11 -7.14
C VAL A 50 1.64 -1.83 -6.74
N PRO A 51 0.83 -2.88 -6.52
CA PRO A 51 -0.54 -2.71 -6.06
C PRO A 51 -0.62 -2.18 -4.64
N VAL A 52 0.29 -2.61 -3.76
CA VAL A 52 0.24 -2.33 -2.32
C VAL A 52 1.64 -2.09 -1.75
N ILE A 53 1.75 -1.16 -0.82
CA ILE A 53 2.84 -1.05 0.14
C ILE A 53 2.24 -1.39 1.50
N ALA A 54 2.67 -2.50 2.11
CA ALA A 54 2.26 -2.85 3.45
C ALA A 54 3.12 -2.12 4.48
N THR A 55 2.47 -1.41 5.39
CA THR A 55 3.08 -0.59 6.46
C THR A 55 2.84 -1.20 7.83
N SER A 56 3.43 -0.62 8.89
CA SER A 56 3.30 -1.13 10.26
C SER A 56 1.84 -1.36 10.66
N GLY A 57 1.56 -2.53 11.19
CA GLY A 57 0.24 -3.02 11.57
C GLY A 57 -0.52 -3.70 10.43
N GLN A 58 -0.11 -3.62 9.18
CA GLN A 58 -0.80 -4.23 8.04
C GLN A 58 -0.34 -5.66 7.76
N THR A 59 -1.26 -6.46 7.19
CA THR A 59 -1.01 -7.83 6.75
C THR A 59 -0.58 -7.88 5.28
N PHE A 60 0.17 -8.92 4.91
CA PHE A 60 0.45 -9.28 3.52
C PHE A 60 0.69 -10.78 3.37
N GLY A 61 0.58 -11.29 2.15
CA GLY A 61 0.72 -12.72 1.88
C GLY A 61 -0.44 -13.56 2.41
N SER A 62 -1.62 -12.96 2.56
CA SER A 62 -2.83 -13.60 3.11
C SER A 62 -3.31 -14.81 2.27
N GLU A 63 -2.81 -14.98 1.05
CA GLU A 63 -3.03 -16.18 0.23
C GLU A 63 -2.63 -17.46 0.98
N GLY A 64 -1.59 -17.39 1.83
CA GLY A 64 -1.11 -18.53 2.62
C GLY A 64 -2.08 -19.03 3.69
N LEU A 65 -3.21 -18.36 3.91
CA LEU A 65 -4.31 -18.85 4.74
C LEU A 65 -5.17 -19.89 3.99
N SER A 66 -5.07 -19.95 2.66
CA SER A 66 -5.76 -20.91 1.80
C SER A 66 -4.85 -22.08 1.49
N SER A 67 -5.37 -23.31 1.57
CA SER A 67 -4.60 -24.52 1.29
C SER A 67 -4.13 -24.57 -0.17
N GLY A 68 -2.85 -24.86 -0.37
CA GLY A 68 -2.24 -24.99 -1.71
C GLY A 68 -2.10 -23.68 -2.49
N ALA A 69 -2.29 -22.54 -1.84
CA ALA A 69 -2.16 -21.23 -2.47
C ALA A 69 -0.69 -20.92 -2.83
N ARG A 70 -0.51 -19.96 -3.72
CA ARG A 70 0.77 -19.39 -4.11
C ARG A 70 0.71 -17.88 -3.99
N TYR A 71 1.83 -17.27 -3.61
CA TYR A 71 1.90 -15.81 -3.53
C TYR A 71 1.64 -15.15 -4.90
N ALA A 72 0.76 -14.16 -4.92
CA ALA A 72 0.36 -13.43 -6.11
C ALA A 72 1.37 -12.35 -6.53
N THR A 73 2.24 -11.92 -5.61
CA THR A 73 3.24 -10.86 -5.79
C THR A 73 4.62 -11.32 -5.33
N ASP A 74 5.68 -10.59 -5.72
CA ASP A 74 6.94 -10.56 -4.98
C ASP A 74 6.75 -9.63 -3.77
N ALA A 75 7.32 -9.97 -2.60
CA ALA A 75 7.37 -9.09 -1.43
C ALA A 75 8.81 -8.72 -1.12
N ASN A 76 9.10 -7.42 -1.05
CA ASN A 76 10.44 -6.90 -0.77
C ASN A 76 10.38 -5.88 0.36
N ALA A 77 11.30 -5.99 1.33
CA ALA A 77 11.52 -4.96 2.32
C ALA A 77 12.09 -3.71 1.64
N SER A 78 11.46 -2.54 1.79
CA SER A 78 11.96 -1.29 1.19
C SER A 78 13.03 -0.62 2.03
N GLU A 79 13.05 -0.93 3.31
CA GLU A 79 14.00 -0.50 4.34
C GLU A 79 14.21 -1.66 5.32
N GLU A 80 14.98 -1.48 6.39
CA GLU A 80 15.03 -2.48 7.46
C GLU A 80 13.62 -2.67 8.03
N THR A 81 13.11 -3.90 7.93
CA THR A 81 11.71 -4.20 8.19
C THR A 81 11.59 -5.40 9.12
N THR A 82 10.81 -5.26 10.17
CA THR A 82 10.46 -6.36 11.08
C THR A 82 9.07 -6.87 10.77
N THR A 83 8.93 -8.18 10.59
CA THR A 83 7.64 -8.84 10.37
C THR A 83 7.37 -9.92 11.40
N LEU A 84 6.10 -10.23 11.62
CA LEU A 84 5.61 -11.43 12.30
C LEU A 84 5.01 -12.36 11.24
N PHE A 85 5.49 -13.59 11.17
CA PHE A 85 4.94 -14.64 10.31
C PHE A 85 4.09 -15.61 11.12
N LEU A 86 2.88 -15.88 10.68
CA LEU A 86 2.01 -16.93 11.20
C LEU A 86 1.74 -17.95 10.09
N SER A 87 2.14 -19.19 10.31
CA SER A 87 1.72 -20.29 9.44
C SER A 87 0.20 -20.47 9.48
N GLY A 88 -0.38 -21.10 8.45
CA GLY A 88 -1.82 -21.36 8.43
C GLY A 88 -2.30 -22.17 9.65
N GLN A 89 -1.45 -23.02 10.23
CA GLN A 89 -1.76 -23.75 11.46
C GLN A 89 -1.78 -22.82 12.67
N GLN A 90 -0.77 -21.98 12.84
CA GLN A 90 -0.68 -20.98 13.91
C GLN A 90 -1.83 -19.97 13.85
N PHE A 91 -2.17 -19.52 12.64
CA PHE A 91 -3.32 -18.63 12.42
C PHE A 91 -4.63 -19.31 12.89
N ARG A 92 -4.87 -20.56 12.51
CA ARG A 92 -6.07 -21.31 12.96
C ARG A 92 -6.09 -21.51 14.48
N ALA A 93 -4.95 -21.71 15.12
CA ALA A 93 -4.86 -21.79 16.58
C ALA A 93 -5.22 -20.45 17.22
N PHE A 94 -4.63 -19.34 16.71
CA PHE A 94 -4.96 -17.98 17.16
C PHE A 94 -6.45 -17.67 17.05
N VAL A 95 -7.09 -18.00 15.91
CA VAL A 95 -8.53 -17.78 15.70
C VAL A 95 -9.37 -18.52 16.74
N ARG A 96 -9.03 -19.79 17.06
CA ARG A 96 -9.77 -20.59 18.03
C ARG A 96 -9.64 -20.09 19.47
N GLU A 97 -8.43 -19.65 19.82
CA GLU A 97 -8.10 -19.27 21.20
C GLU A 97 -8.36 -17.80 21.50
N ARG A 98 -8.38 -16.96 20.46
CA ARG A 98 -8.44 -15.49 20.55
C ARG A 98 -9.48 -14.90 19.58
N ALA A 99 -10.69 -15.42 19.59
CA ALA A 99 -11.75 -15.04 18.65
C ALA A 99 -12.02 -13.53 18.62
N ALA A 100 -12.02 -12.85 19.79
CA ALA A 100 -12.25 -11.41 19.86
C ALA A 100 -11.13 -10.58 19.16
N GLN A 101 -9.87 -11.05 19.22
CA GLN A 101 -8.75 -10.39 18.53
C GLN A 101 -8.65 -10.76 17.04
N THR A 102 -9.39 -11.76 16.59
CA THR A 102 -9.41 -12.18 15.18
C THR A 102 -10.18 -11.17 14.32
N ILE A 103 -11.23 -10.55 14.87
CA ILE A 103 -12.07 -9.59 14.10
C ILE A 103 -11.28 -8.40 13.53
N PRO A 104 -10.43 -7.72 14.30
CA PRO A 104 -9.58 -6.65 13.73
C PRO A 104 -8.65 -7.13 12.61
N LEU A 105 -8.10 -8.35 12.72
CA LEU A 105 -7.23 -8.92 11.70
C LEU A 105 -8.00 -9.27 10.43
N LEU A 106 -9.19 -9.84 10.54
CA LEU A 106 -10.06 -10.09 9.39
C LEU A 106 -10.52 -8.78 8.74
N SER A 107 -10.82 -7.76 9.54
CA SER A 107 -11.16 -6.43 9.03
C SER A 107 -10.02 -5.85 8.19
N GLN A 108 -8.77 -6.04 8.61
CA GLN A 108 -7.60 -5.62 7.83
C GLN A 108 -7.50 -6.35 6.49
N ILE A 109 -7.66 -7.68 6.47
CA ILE A 109 -7.64 -8.46 5.22
C ILE A 109 -8.76 -8.02 4.28
N MET A 110 -9.95 -7.72 4.82
CA MET A 110 -11.07 -7.20 4.02
C MET A 110 -10.78 -5.79 3.49
N SER A 111 -10.14 -4.93 4.27
CA SER A 111 -9.73 -3.59 3.83
C SER A 111 -8.67 -3.65 2.72
N GLU A 112 -7.70 -4.57 2.81
CA GLU A 112 -6.73 -4.82 1.73
C GLU A 112 -7.46 -5.21 0.43
N ARG A 113 -8.43 -6.11 0.52
CA ARG A 113 -9.25 -6.50 -0.64
C ARG A 113 -10.02 -5.32 -1.23
N ALA A 114 -10.66 -4.51 -0.38
CA ALA A 114 -11.40 -3.33 -0.82
C ALA A 114 -10.48 -2.34 -1.53
N PHE A 115 -9.29 -2.09 -0.98
CA PHE A 115 -8.27 -1.25 -1.60
C PHE A 115 -7.82 -1.77 -2.97
N LEU A 116 -7.62 -3.09 -3.12
CA LEU A 116 -7.25 -3.68 -4.41
C LEU A 116 -8.37 -3.55 -5.45
N LEU A 117 -9.63 -3.66 -5.06
CA LEU A 117 -10.78 -3.42 -5.95
C LEU A 117 -10.85 -1.95 -6.40
N GLU A 118 -10.61 -1.01 -5.48
CA GLU A 118 -10.51 0.41 -5.81
C GLU A 118 -9.37 0.66 -6.80
N LYS A 119 -8.21 0.05 -6.57
CA LYS A 119 -7.06 0.15 -7.48
C LYS A 119 -7.35 -0.40 -8.88
N LEU A 120 -8.13 -1.47 -8.98
CA LEU A 120 -8.62 -2.00 -10.27
C LEU A 120 -9.56 -1.01 -10.96
N HIS A 121 -10.48 -0.39 -10.22
CA HIS A 121 -11.36 0.66 -10.73
C HIS A 121 -10.55 1.85 -11.26
N GLU A 122 -9.59 2.35 -10.48
CA GLU A 122 -8.69 3.43 -10.90
C GLU A 122 -7.97 3.11 -12.22
N LEU A 123 -7.43 1.89 -12.35
CA LEU A 123 -6.72 1.48 -13.57
C LEU A 123 -7.64 1.41 -14.79
N ALA A 124 -8.91 1.08 -14.60
CA ALA A 124 -9.90 0.94 -15.66
C ALA A 124 -10.55 2.27 -16.06
N ALA A 125 -10.83 3.16 -15.10
CA ALA A 125 -11.66 4.35 -15.28
C ALA A 125 -10.88 5.66 -15.30
N LEU A 126 -9.73 5.74 -14.59
CA LEU A 126 -9.02 7.01 -14.39
C LEU A 126 -7.84 7.17 -15.37
N ASN A 127 -7.59 8.42 -15.78
CA ASN A 127 -6.38 8.78 -16.53
C ASN A 127 -5.14 8.84 -15.61
N VAL A 128 -3.96 9.06 -16.19
CA VAL A 128 -2.67 9.06 -15.44
C VAL A 128 -2.63 10.14 -14.36
N ASP A 129 -3.14 11.34 -14.63
CA ASP A 129 -3.14 12.44 -13.68
C ASP A 129 -4.01 12.14 -12.48
N GLN A 130 -5.21 11.60 -12.71
CA GLN A 130 -6.14 11.20 -11.65
C GLN A 130 -5.57 10.07 -10.79
N ARG A 131 -4.99 9.03 -11.42
CA ARG A 131 -4.33 7.93 -10.68
C ARG A 131 -3.12 8.42 -9.87
N LEU A 132 -2.37 9.40 -10.42
CA LEU A 132 -1.26 10.01 -9.68
C LEU A 132 -1.78 10.74 -8.44
N ILE A 133 -2.82 11.56 -8.56
CA ILE A 133 -3.40 12.30 -7.44
C ILE A 133 -3.93 11.34 -6.37
N SER A 134 -4.66 10.28 -6.75
CA SER A 134 -5.11 9.23 -5.83
C SER A 134 -3.94 8.56 -5.11
N THR A 135 -2.89 8.17 -5.85
CA THR A 135 -1.69 7.56 -5.29
C THR A 135 -0.99 8.51 -4.29
N LEU A 136 -0.85 9.80 -4.64
CA LEU A 136 -0.24 10.80 -3.77
C LEU A 136 -1.07 11.04 -2.50
N SER A 137 -2.41 11.07 -2.61
CA SER A 137 -3.31 11.17 -1.47
C SER A 137 -3.14 9.99 -0.52
N HIS A 138 -3.03 8.77 -1.05
CA HIS A 138 -2.76 7.58 -0.26
C HIS A 138 -1.41 7.66 0.46
N LEU A 139 -0.33 8.03 -0.25
CA LEU A 139 1.01 8.18 0.33
C LEU A 139 1.09 9.30 1.39
N SER A 140 0.23 10.32 1.30
CA SER A 140 0.22 11.42 2.28
C SER A 140 -0.21 10.99 3.68
N SER A 141 -0.84 9.84 3.82
CA SER A 141 -1.20 9.23 5.10
C SER A 141 -0.05 8.44 5.74
N ASP A 142 1.02 8.21 5.00
CA ASP A 142 2.19 7.45 5.47
C ASP A 142 3.30 8.42 5.92
N ARG A 143 3.73 8.26 7.18
CA ARG A 143 4.77 9.09 7.79
C ARG A 143 6.12 9.02 7.08
N THR A 144 6.40 7.94 6.37
CA THR A 144 7.67 7.78 5.61
C THR A 144 7.76 8.77 4.45
N PHE A 145 6.62 9.12 3.87
CA PHE A 145 6.55 10.07 2.76
C PHE A 145 6.19 11.48 3.19
N THR A 146 6.03 11.74 4.49
CA THR A 146 5.63 13.06 5.00
C THR A 146 6.75 13.74 5.76
N THR A 147 6.83 15.06 5.61
CA THR A 147 7.70 15.93 6.39
C THR A 147 7.10 16.20 7.78
N PRO A 148 7.88 16.67 8.77
CA PRO A 148 7.37 17.03 10.10
C PRO A 148 6.23 18.07 10.08
N ASP A 149 6.18 18.92 9.05
CA ASP A 149 5.12 19.92 8.83
C ASP A 149 3.92 19.36 8.04
N GLY A 150 3.86 18.03 7.85
CA GLY A 150 2.72 17.30 7.25
C GLY A 150 2.62 17.35 5.74
N ARG A 151 3.63 17.87 5.02
CA ARG A 151 3.66 17.85 3.56
C ARG A 151 4.17 16.51 3.04
N LEU A 152 3.58 16.04 1.96
CA LEU A 152 4.10 14.89 1.22
C LEU A 152 5.42 15.26 0.54
N LYS A 153 6.48 14.48 0.78
CA LYS A 153 7.82 14.66 0.22
C LYS A 153 8.16 13.52 -0.73
N LEU A 154 8.34 13.84 -1.99
CA LEU A 154 8.76 12.88 -3.02
C LEU A 154 10.18 13.19 -3.45
N GLU A 155 11.09 12.29 -3.18
CA GLU A 155 12.48 12.36 -3.61
C GLU A 155 12.68 11.63 -4.95
N ASN A 156 13.80 11.85 -5.59
CA ASN A 156 14.11 11.24 -6.90
C ASN A 156 14.09 9.70 -6.88
N ASN A 157 14.48 9.08 -5.77
CA ASN A 157 14.43 7.63 -5.56
C ASN A 157 12.99 7.08 -5.57
N HIS A 158 11.98 7.89 -5.21
CA HIS A 158 10.57 7.50 -5.21
C HIS A 158 9.94 7.50 -6.61
N HIS A 159 10.60 8.10 -7.61
CA HIS A 159 10.03 8.24 -8.95
C HIS A 159 9.70 6.89 -9.61
N ARG A 160 10.58 5.89 -9.44
CA ARG A 160 10.32 4.54 -9.94
C ARG A 160 9.12 3.90 -9.24
N LEU A 161 9.03 4.05 -7.92
CA LEU A 161 7.92 3.53 -7.13
C LEU A 161 6.60 4.15 -7.58
N LEU A 162 6.55 5.47 -7.78
CA LEU A 162 5.37 6.16 -8.31
C LEU A 162 4.95 5.63 -9.68
N CYS A 163 5.89 5.43 -10.62
CA CYS A 163 5.58 4.85 -11.91
C CYS A 163 4.93 3.48 -11.79
N GLU A 164 5.44 2.64 -10.88
CA GLU A 164 4.95 1.29 -10.63
C GLU A 164 3.60 1.30 -9.90
N MET A 165 3.35 2.22 -8.97
CA MET A 165 2.07 2.37 -8.25
C MET A 165 0.96 2.94 -9.13
N VAL A 166 1.28 3.93 -9.96
CA VAL A 166 0.32 4.56 -10.89
C VAL A 166 0.08 3.67 -12.13
N GLY A 167 1.00 2.76 -12.43
CA GLY A 167 0.96 1.96 -13.65
C GLY A 167 1.21 2.80 -14.91
N ALA A 168 2.16 3.75 -14.86
CA ALA A 168 2.45 4.68 -15.93
C ALA A 168 3.95 4.75 -16.26
N THR A 169 4.30 5.34 -17.41
CA THR A 169 5.71 5.53 -17.81
C THR A 169 6.33 6.69 -17.04
N ARG A 170 7.67 6.76 -17.03
CA ARG A 170 8.41 7.85 -16.38
C ARG A 170 8.05 9.21 -16.98
N GLU A 171 7.91 9.26 -18.30
CA GLU A 171 7.56 10.48 -19.05
C GLU A 171 6.16 10.96 -18.67
N SER A 172 5.20 10.04 -18.59
CA SER A 172 3.82 10.35 -18.19
C SER A 172 3.76 10.89 -16.76
N ILE A 173 4.49 10.26 -15.81
CA ILE A 173 4.56 10.72 -14.41
C ILE A 173 5.25 12.09 -14.32
N ALA A 174 6.37 12.30 -15.05
CA ALA A 174 7.06 13.58 -15.07
C ALA A 174 6.17 14.72 -15.58
N LEU A 175 5.39 14.44 -16.64
CA LEU A 175 4.45 15.41 -17.21
C LEU A 175 3.29 15.71 -16.23
N ALA A 176 2.74 14.67 -15.58
CA ALA A 176 1.68 14.83 -14.59
C ALA A 176 2.16 15.64 -13.36
N LEU A 177 3.36 15.36 -12.83
CA LEU A 177 3.97 16.13 -11.74
C LEU A 177 4.21 17.59 -12.16
N SER A 178 4.65 17.85 -13.40
CA SER A 178 4.81 19.22 -13.91
C SER A 178 3.49 19.99 -13.97
N ARG A 179 2.38 19.30 -14.30
CA ARG A 179 1.04 19.92 -14.27
C ARG A 179 0.62 20.28 -12.84
N LEU A 180 0.89 19.41 -11.86
CA LEU A 180 0.63 19.72 -10.44
C LEU A 180 1.44 20.94 -9.96
N VAL A 181 2.69 21.10 -10.43
CA VAL A 181 3.49 22.29 -10.12
C VAL A 181 2.89 23.53 -10.77
N SER A 182 2.51 23.47 -12.05
CA SER A 182 1.88 24.59 -12.76
C SER A 182 0.54 25.01 -12.15
N ALA A 183 -0.21 24.06 -11.57
CA ALA A 183 -1.46 24.32 -10.86
C ALA A 183 -1.25 24.82 -9.43
N GLY A 184 0.00 24.94 -8.94
CA GLY A 184 0.30 25.37 -7.56
C GLY A 184 0.00 24.32 -6.49
N ILE A 185 -0.31 23.06 -6.87
CA ILE A 185 -0.60 21.95 -5.96
C ILE A 185 0.70 21.36 -5.41
N ALA A 186 1.77 21.35 -6.21
CA ALA A 186 3.08 20.87 -5.85
C ALA A 186 4.13 21.97 -5.98
N GLU A 187 5.09 22.00 -5.05
CA GLU A 187 6.29 22.83 -5.13
C GLU A 187 7.48 21.94 -5.49
N ARG A 188 8.26 22.36 -6.49
CA ARG A 188 9.50 21.66 -6.86
C ARG A 188 10.72 22.35 -6.26
N LYS A 189 11.51 21.60 -5.46
CA LYS A 189 12.79 22.03 -4.91
C LYS A 189 13.91 21.10 -5.43
N GLY A 190 14.55 21.49 -6.52
CA GLY A 190 15.56 20.67 -7.19
C GLY A 190 14.95 19.36 -7.72
N MET A 191 15.33 18.22 -7.12
CA MET A 191 14.83 16.89 -7.47
C MET A 191 13.72 16.38 -6.52
N THR A 192 13.27 17.22 -5.61
CA THR A 192 12.24 16.90 -4.64
C THR A 192 10.94 17.64 -4.96
N PHE A 193 9.81 16.97 -4.79
CA PHE A 193 8.48 17.59 -4.84
C PHE A 193 7.91 17.64 -3.43
N LEU A 194 7.34 18.77 -3.05
CA LEU A 194 6.61 18.99 -1.80
C LEU A 194 5.17 19.29 -2.15
N ILE A 195 4.23 18.56 -1.56
CA ILE A 195 2.81 18.62 -1.91
C ILE A 195 1.99 18.78 -0.64
N GLN A 196 1.02 19.69 -0.64
CA GLN A 196 0.07 19.86 0.44
C GLN A 196 -1.06 18.82 0.32
N PRO A 197 -1.29 17.94 1.31
CA PRO A 197 -2.35 16.92 1.24
C PRO A 197 -3.74 17.49 0.98
N ASN A 198 -4.07 18.63 1.61
CA ASN A 198 -5.36 19.30 1.42
C ASN A 198 -5.61 19.74 -0.03
N SER A 199 -4.56 20.14 -0.76
CA SER A 199 -4.68 20.50 -2.16
C SER A 199 -5.01 19.29 -3.06
N LEU A 200 -4.50 18.10 -2.70
CA LEU A 200 -4.84 16.84 -3.39
C LEU A 200 -6.31 16.46 -3.18
N ALA A 201 -6.81 16.58 -1.94
CA ALA A 201 -8.19 16.23 -1.61
C ALA A 201 -9.20 17.11 -2.37
N ASN A 202 -8.95 18.42 -2.47
CA ASN A 202 -9.79 19.32 -3.25
C ASN A 202 -9.79 18.96 -4.74
N THR A 203 -8.64 18.62 -5.31
CA THR A 203 -8.52 18.23 -6.71
C THR A 203 -9.22 16.90 -6.99
N LEU A 204 -9.18 15.92 -6.06
CA LEU A 204 -9.94 14.65 -6.19
C LEU A 204 -11.44 14.91 -6.16
N GLY A 205 -11.94 15.81 -5.30
CA GLY A 205 -13.35 16.19 -5.21
C GLY A 205 -13.89 16.68 -6.56
N ASP A 206 -13.13 17.49 -7.28
CA ASP A 206 -13.51 18.00 -8.61
C ASP A 206 -13.62 16.90 -9.68
N TYR A 207 -12.88 15.78 -9.52
CA TYR A 207 -12.91 14.64 -10.46
C TYR A 207 -13.95 13.58 -10.10
N THR A 208 -14.40 13.50 -8.84
CA THR A 208 -15.39 12.50 -8.37
C THR A 208 -16.83 13.01 -8.42
N THR A 209 -17.08 14.27 -8.67
CA THR A 209 -18.42 14.86 -8.82
C THR A 209 -19.10 14.56 -10.16
N GLY A 210 -18.50 13.78 -11.04
CA GLY A 210 -19.14 13.14 -12.18
C GLY A 210 -19.84 11.86 -11.76
N GLU A 211 -21.04 12.00 -11.18
CA GLU A 211 -22.09 11.00 -11.01
C GLU A 211 -21.69 9.50 -11.02
N VAL A 212 -21.13 8.98 -9.90
CA VAL A 212 -21.53 7.69 -9.30
C VAL A 212 -21.09 7.72 -7.83
N GLY A 213 -21.99 8.10 -6.94
CA GLY A 213 -21.74 8.07 -5.50
C GLY A 213 -21.79 6.64 -4.98
N ILE A 214 -20.64 6.11 -4.57
CA ILE A 214 -20.59 5.02 -3.58
C ILE A 214 -20.33 5.72 -2.23
N PRO A 215 -21.24 5.60 -1.24
CA PRO A 215 -21.01 6.22 0.07
C PRO A 215 -19.82 5.57 0.74
N VAL A 216 -18.79 6.37 1.02
CA VAL A 216 -17.73 6.01 1.96
C VAL A 216 -18.42 5.75 3.30
N ALA A 217 -18.30 4.54 3.82
CA ALA A 217 -18.82 4.18 5.14
C ALA A 217 -18.20 5.12 6.17
N ARG A 218 -19.01 6.07 6.65
CA ARG A 218 -18.69 6.86 7.84
C ARG A 218 -18.61 5.91 9.03
N GLU A 219 -17.63 6.13 9.88
CA GLU A 219 -17.41 5.45 11.14
C GLU A 219 -18.73 5.14 11.85
N MET A 220 -19.06 3.87 11.95
CA MET A 220 -20.06 3.41 12.92
C MET A 220 -19.40 3.44 14.30
N THR A 221 -19.60 4.53 15.02
CA THR A 221 -19.39 4.57 16.46
C THR A 221 -20.43 3.62 17.08
N ILE A 222 -19.98 2.45 17.47
CA ILE A 222 -20.76 1.54 18.30
C ILE A 222 -20.64 2.05 19.73
N THR A 223 -21.74 2.57 20.24
CA THR A 223 -21.94 2.87 21.65
C THR A 223 -22.11 1.58 22.44
#